data_7006611177ca8a9a288f50e56ed8df7f
#
_entry.id   7006611177ca8a9a288f50e56ed8df7f
#
_cell.length_a   1.000
_cell.length_b   1.000
_cell.length_c   1.000
_cell.angle_alpha   90.00
_cell.angle_beta   90.00
_cell.angle_gamma   90.00
#
_symmetry.space_group_name_H-M   'P 1'
#
loop_
_entity.id
_entity.type
_entity.pdbx_description
1 polymer ?
#
loop_
_entity_poly.entity_id
_entity_poly.type
_entity_poly.pdbx_seq_one_letter_code
_entity_poly.pdbx_strand_id
1 'polypeptide(L)'
;MVTAGSPVVLTWSTTNATSVTIDGIGDVPTAGVKTVTPSSSTTYHLVAKGGGGTADATARVTVNAPPQVAVAPANSMSAEEEFRANVQDIFFDFDKYDVTKDGGAVLTRDASYFLSHPNVKILIGGYCDERGSDEYNLVLGENRANSAKKTLVDAGVAESRIRVISYGKEKPFCTDSNEVCWQKNRLAGFTMDH
;
A
#
# COMPACT_ATOMS: atom_id res chain seq x y z
N MET A 1 -6.73 1.31 35.92
CA MET A 1 -6.07 1.41 34.61
C MET A 1 -5.63 2.85 34.42
N VAL A 2 -4.43 3.06 33.93
CA VAL A 2 -3.83 4.39 33.69
C VAL A 2 -3.36 4.52 32.26
N THR A 3 -3.18 5.75 31.79
CA THR A 3 -2.59 6.03 30.48
C THR A 3 -1.06 5.88 30.55
N ALA A 4 -0.40 5.50 29.45
CA ALA A 4 1.05 5.40 29.38
C ALA A 4 1.73 6.69 29.83
N GLY A 5 2.73 6.58 30.73
CA GLY A 5 3.44 7.71 31.31
C GLY A 5 2.69 8.50 32.40
N SER A 6 1.46 8.13 32.74
CA SER A 6 0.76 8.76 33.85
C SER A 6 1.38 8.38 35.19
N PRO A 7 1.46 9.32 36.16
CA PRO A 7 2.01 9.04 37.48
C PRO A 7 1.09 8.09 38.28
N VAL A 8 1.67 7.05 38.84
CA VAL A 8 1.02 6.09 39.72
C VAL A 8 1.75 6.08 41.04
N VAL A 9 1.02 6.15 42.13
CA VAL A 9 1.60 6.13 43.50
C VAL A 9 1.57 4.71 44.01
N LEU A 10 2.75 4.13 44.27
CA LEU A 10 2.92 2.88 44.99
C LEU A 10 3.05 3.22 46.49
N THR A 11 2.28 2.53 47.34
CA THR A 11 2.36 2.67 48.78
C THR A 11 2.54 1.28 49.39
N TRP A 12 3.47 1.17 50.35
CA TRP A 12 3.73 -0.09 51.05
C TRP A 12 4.00 0.17 52.53
N SER A 13 3.71 -0.86 53.31
CA SER A 13 4.00 -0.91 54.73
C SER A 13 4.35 -2.35 55.10
N THR A 14 5.40 -2.56 55.86
CA THR A 14 5.81 -3.88 56.32
C THR A 14 5.96 -3.87 57.84
N THR A 15 5.71 -5.03 58.48
CA THR A 15 5.86 -5.21 59.91
C THR A 15 7.02 -6.18 60.18
N ASN A 16 7.94 -5.80 61.08
CA ASN A 16 9.10 -6.62 61.48
C ASN A 16 10.10 -6.93 60.32
N ALA A 17 10.09 -6.15 59.25
CA ALA A 17 11.08 -6.26 58.17
C ALA A 17 12.33 -5.44 58.54
N THR A 18 13.50 -5.97 58.17
CA THR A 18 14.81 -5.28 58.30
C THR A 18 15.28 -4.72 56.96
N SER A 19 14.80 -5.29 55.85
CA SER A 19 15.04 -4.78 54.49
C SER A 19 13.85 -5.04 53.57
N VAL A 20 13.63 -4.13 52.62
CA VAL A 20 12.56 -4.21 51.62
C VAL A 20 13.14 -3.81 50.27
N THR A 21 12.86 -4.63 49.26
CA THR A 21 13.29 -4.39 47.87
C THR A 21 12.06 -4.44 46.97
N ILE A 22 11.96 -3.56 45.98
CA ILE A 22 10.90 -3.58 44.96
C ILE A 22 11.58 -3.72 43.59
N ASP A 23 11.12 -4.71 42.81
CA ASP A 23 11.65 -4.94 41.48
C ASP A 23 11.49 -3.70 40.58
N GLY A 24 12.54 -3.30 39.89
CA GLY A 24 12.60 -2.11 39.04
C GLY A 24 12.75 -0.78 39.80
N ILE A 25 12.77 -0.80 41.17
CA ILE A 25 12.97 0.40 42.01
C ILE A 25 14.23 0.27 42.86
N GLY A 26 14.55 -0.96 43.33
CA GLY A 26 15.67 -1.24 44.22
C GLY A 26 15.25 -1.28 45.70
N ASP A 27 16.24 -1.07 46.59
CA ASP A 27 16.03 -1.06 48.04
C ASP A 27 15.24 0.17 48.49
N VAL A 28 14.26 -0.07 49.34
CA VAL A 28 13.35 0.96 49.83
C VAL A 28 13.17 0.86 51.38
N PRO A 29 12.75 1.92 52.08
CA PRO A 29 12.39 1.83 53.49
C PRO A 29 11.29 0.79 53.75
N THR A 30 11.19 0.32 55.01
CA THR A 30 10.20 -0.69 55.44
C THR A 30 8.74 -0.23 55.27
N ALA A 31 8.52 1.06 55.15
CA ALA A 31 7.24 1.68 54.78
C ALA A 31 7.52 2.94 53.96
N GLY A 32 6.70 3.22 52.96
CA GLY A 32 6.93 4.37 52.09
C GLY A 32 5.92 4.52 50.97
N VAL A 33 6.18 5.59 50.20
CA VAL A 33 5.43 5.97 49.01
C VAL A 33 6.37 6.32 47.90
N LYS A 34 6.14 5.82 46.67
CA LYS A 34 6.92 6.12 45.48
C LYS A 34 6.01 6.36 44.29
N THR A 35 6.24 7.46 43.60
CA THR A 35 5.57 7.69 42.30
C THR A 35 6.39 7.05 41.19
N VAL A 36 5.71 6.30 40.35
CA VAL A 36 6.26 5.65 39.12
C VAL A 36 5.45 6.09 37.92
N THR A 37 6.05 6.10 36.74
CA THR A 37 5.42 6.53 35.48
C THR A 37 5.59 5.44 34.42
N PRO A 38 4.89 4.29 34.56
CA PRO A 38 5.08 3.17 33.65
C PRO A 38 4.56 3.50 32.24
N SER A 39 5.34 3.19 31.22
CA SER A 39 4.96 3.31 29.80
C SER A 39 4.20 2.09 29.27
N SER A 40 4.26 0.96 29.98
CA SER A 40 3.59 -0.29 29.66
C SER A 40 3.06 -0.94 30.94
N SER A 41 2.13 -1.89 30.81
CA SER A 41 1.61 -2.64 31.94
C SER A 41 2.75 -3.33 32.69
N THR A 42 2.95 -2.95 33.94
CA THR A 42 4.07 -3.37 34.76
C THR A 42 3.57 -3.98 36.06
N THR A 43 4.19 -5.08 36.50
CA THR A 43 3.97 -5.68 37.82
C THR A 43 5.17 -5.33 38.69
N TYR A 44 4.93 -4.67 39.82
CA TYR A 44 5.91 -4.39 40.84
C TYR A 44 5.84 -5.49 41.90
N HIS A 45 6.97 -6.15 42.15
CA HIS A 45 7.09 -7.19 43.17
C HIS A 45 7.93 -6.66 44.33
N LEU A 46 7.35 -6.67 45.52
CA LEU A 46 7.99 -6.25 46.76
C LEU A 46 8.42 -7.49 47.51
N VAL A 47 9.64 -7.52 47.98
CA VAL A 47 10.19 -8.56 48.87
C VAL A 47 10.65 -7.91 50.17
N ALA A 48 10.09 -8.34 51.29
CA ALA A 48 10.47 -7.91 52.62
C ALA A 48 11.18 -9.04 53.36
N LYS A 49 12.33 -8.77 53.95
CA LYS A 49 13.10 -9.75 54.77
C LYS A 49 13.20 -9.23 56.19
N GLY A 50 13.10 -10.14 57.13
CA GLY A 50 13.22 -9.85 58.59
C GLY A 50 13.63 -11.10 59.37
N GLY A 51 13.73 -10.97 60.70
CA GLY A 51 14.10 -12.09 61.58
C GLY A 51 13.18 -13.31 61.53
N GLY A 52 11.93 -13.14 61.08
CA GLY A 52 10.95 -14.20 60.89
C GLY A 52 10.92 -14.84 59.50
N GLY A 53 11.77 -14.41 58.56
CA GLY A 53 11.81 -14.94 57.20
C GLY A 53 11.60 -13.87 56.11
N THR A 54 11.08 -14.31 54.99
CA THR A 54 10.79 -13.44 53.82
C THR A 54 9.31 -13.46 53.50
N ALA A 55 8.74 -12.29 53.25
CA ALA A 55 7.37 -12.11 52.74
C ALA A 55 7.42 -11.30 51.45
N ASP A 56 6.47 -11.54 50.55
CA ASP A 56 6.38 -10.86 49.27
C ASP A 56 4.96 -10.36 48.98
N ALA A 57 4.87 -9.35 48.12
CA ALA A 57 3.59 -8.79 47.66
C ALA A 57 3.77 -8.26 46.23
N THR A 58 2.72 -8.33 45.43
CA THR A 58 2.74 -7.82 44.05
C THR A 58 1.65 -6.77 43.84
N ALA A 59 1.98 -5.73 43.06
CA ALA A 59 1.02 -4.74 42.59
C ALA A 59 1.15 -4.59 41.05
N ARG A 60 0.06 -4.82 40.33
CA ARG A 60 0.02 -4.67 38.89
C ARG A 60 -0.59 -3.34 38.48
N VAL A 61 0.12 -2.56 37.74
CA VAL A 61 -0.36 -1.36 37.06
C VAL A 61 -0.68 -1.72 35.61
N THR A 62 -1.96 -1.68 35.25
CA THR A 62 -2.38 -1.89 33.86
C THR A 62 -2.38 -0.54 33.15
N VAL A 63 -1.56 -0.42 32.13
CA VAL A 63 -1.46 0.76 31.27
C VAL A 63 -2.26 0.48 29.99
N ASN A 64 -3.27 1.31 29.76
CA ASN A 64 -3.90 1.35 28.44
C ASN A 64 -2.93 2.04 27.48
N ALA A 65 -2.56 1.37 26.40
CA ALA A 65 -1.95 2.05 25.27
C ALA A 65 -2.88 3.21 24.88
N PRO A 66 -2.34 4.41 24.57
CA PRO A 66 -3.15 5.44 23.92
C PRO A 66 -3.90 4.77 22.77
N PRO A 67 -5.16 5.12 22.48
CA PRO A 67 -5.79 4.66 21.26
C PRO A 67 -4.79 5.01 20.15
N GLN A 68 -4.27 3.98 19.51
CA GLN A 68 -3.52 4.16 18.29
C GLN A 68 -4.53 4.78 17.34
N VAL A 69 -4.52 6.11 17.25
CA VAL A 69 -5.19 6.79 16.15
C VAL A 69 -4.55 6.10 14.95
N ALA A 70 -5.33 5.22 14.33
CA ALA A 70 -5.03 4.80 12.97
C ALA A 70 -4.90 6.14 12.25
N VAL A 71 -3.66 6.56 11.98
CA VAL A 71 -3.41 7.62 11.03
C VAL A 71 -4.04 7.02 9.78
N ALA A 72 -5.26 7.48 9.48
CA ALA A 72 -5.85 7.22 8.18
C ALA A 72 -4.74 7.62 7.22
N PRO A 73 -4.31 6.74 6.31
CA PRO A 73 -3.23 7.07 5.39
C PRO A 73 -3.62 8.39 4.77
N ALA A 74 -2.82 9.42 5.00
CA ALA A 74 -3.04 10.74 4.43
C ALA A 74 -3.14 10.49 2.93
N ASN A 75 -4.36 10.45 2.40
CA ASN A 75 -4.75 10.48 1.00
C ASN A 75 -3.70 9.89 0.03
N SER A 76 -3.17 8.69 0.36
CA SER A 76 -2.36 7.94 -0.58
C SER A 76 -3.32 7.41 -1.63
N MET A 77 -3.19 7.91 -2.86
CA MET A 77 -3.88 7.37 -4.02
C MET A 77 -3.74 5.84 -3.98
N SER A 78 -4.80 5.12 -4.28
CA SER A 78 -4.69 3.68 -4.47
C SER A 78 -3.73 3.40 -5.63
N ALA A 79 -3.11 2.22 -5.68
CA ALA A 79 -2.23 1.85 -6.79
C ALA A 79 -2.91 2.00 -8.16
N GLU A 80 -4.22 1.73 -8.22
CA GLU A 80 -5.04 1.90 -9.42
C GLU A 80 -5.20 3.39 -9.81
N GLU A 81 -5.45 4.27 -8.83
CA GLU A 81 -5.55 5.71 -9.07
C GLU A 81 -4.20 6.30 -9.50
N GLU A 82 -3.11 5.86 -8.89
CA GLU A 82 -1.76 6.24 -9.28
C GLU A 82 -1.42 5.76 -10.70
N PHE A 83 -1.78 4.52 -11.05
CA PHE A 83 -1.64 3.99 -12.39
C PHE A 83 -2.36 4.87 -13.41
N ARG A 84 -3.67 5.14 -13.19
CA ARG A 84 -4.50 5.97 -14.10
C ARG A 84 -4.03 7.41 -14.22
N ALA A 85 -3.38 7.95 -13.19
CA ALA A 85 -2.83 9.30 -13.22
C ALA A 85 -1.54 9.40 -14.04
N ASN A 86 -0.79 8.30 -14.18
CA ASN A 86 0.54 8.30 -14.79
C ASN A 86 0.62 7.59 -16.14
N VAL A 87 -0.31 6.66 -16.43
CA VAL A 87 -0.32 5.86 -17.66
C VAL A 87 -1.44 6.34 -18.56
N GLN A 88 -1.14 6.54 -19.84
CA GLN A 88 -2.09 7.04 -20.81
C GLN A 88 -2.23 6.10 -22.01
N ASP A 89 -3.46 6.01 -22.52
CA ASP A 89 -3.75 5.29 -23.75
C ASP A 89 -3.08 5.97 -24.95
N ILE A 90 -2.73 5.19 -25.96
CA ILE A 90 -2.22 5.69 -27.23
C ILE A 90 -3.21 5.41 -28.36
N PHE A 91 -3.27 6.32 -29.31
CA PHE A 91 -4.20 6.28 -30.43
C PHE A 91 -3.51 6.00 -31.75
N PHE A 92 -4.26 5.41 -32.68
CA PHE A 92 -3.77 4.99 -33.98
C PHE A 92 -4.57 5.66 -35.11
N ASP A 93 -3.91 5.80 -36.24
CA ASP A 93 -4.56 6.19 -37.49
C ASP A 93 -5.50 5.10 -38.00
N PHE A 94 -6.37 5.49 -38.93
CA PHE A 94 -7.26 4.54 -39.58
C PHE A 94 -6.44 3.41 -40.26
N ASP A 95 -6.85 2.19 -39.99
CA ASP A 95 -6.25 0.98 -40.57
C ASP A 95 -4.74 0.81 -40.29
N LYS A 96 -4.23 1.46 -39.22
CA LYS A 96 -2.83 1.39 -38.80
C LYS A 96 -2.68 0.78 -37.41
N TYR A 97 -1.53 0.15 -37.20
CA TYR A 97 -1.04 -0.33 -35.92
C TYR A 97 0.39 0.15 -35.60
N ASP A 98 0.97 0.95 -36.49
CA ASP A 98 2.26 1.59 -36.19
C ASP A 98 2.06 2.67 -35.13
N VAL A 99 2.91 2.65 -34.10
CA VAL A 99 2.89 3.66 -33.05
C VAL A 99 3.24 5.02 -33.66
N THR A 100 2.34 5.98 -33.51
CA THR A 100 2.56 7.37 -33.97
C THR A 100 3.68 8.03 -33.16
N LYS A 101 4.23 9.14 -33.67
CA LYS A 101 5.26 9.91 -32.93
C LYS A 101 4.77 10.34 -31.55
N ASP A 102 3.51 10.81 -31.46
CA ASP A 102 2.92 11.24 -30.21
C ASP A 102 2.68 10.04 -29.27
N GLY A 103 2.17 8.94 -29.80
CA GLY A 103 2.05 7.67 -29.06
C GLY A 103 3.39 7.16 -28.51
N GLY A 104 4.47 7.28 -29.28
CA GLY A 104 5.81 6.93 -28.83
C GLY A 104 6.32 7.79 -27.67
N ALA A 105 6.02 9.10 -27.68
CA ALA A 105 6.35 10.00 -26.59
C ALA A 105 5.55 9.64 -25.31
N VAL A 106 4.28 9.29 -25.45
CA VAL A 106 3.44 8.79 -24.35
C VAL A 106 4.03 7.52 -23.76
N LEU A 107 4.30 6.51 -24.60
CA LEU A 107 4.86 5.23 -24.15
C LEU A 107 6.24 5.36 -23.48
N THR A 108 7.08 6.31 -23.90
CA THR A 108 8.37 6.57 -23.24
C THR A 108 8.18 7.09 -21.82
N ARG A 109 7.20 7.97 -21.62
CA ARG A 109 6.84 8.46 -20.27
C ARG A 109 6.25 7.34 -19.42
N ASP A 110 5.32 6.56 -19.97
CA ASP A 110 4.66 5.45 -19.29
C ASP A 110 5.67 4.36 -18.92
N ALA A 111 6.66 4.09 -19.77
CA ALA A 111 7.77 3.19 -19.47
C ALA A 111 8.55 3.64 -18.23
N SER A 112 8.77 4.94 -18.05
CA SER A 112 9.44 5.47 -16.86
C SER A 112 8.65 5.19 -15.57
N TYR A 113 7.32 5.29 -15.63
CA TYR A 113 6.45 4.87 -14.53
C TYR A 113 6.57 3.38 -14.25
N PHE A 114 6.50 2.51 -15.27
CA PHE A 114 6.62 1.07 -15.10
C PHE A 114 7.98 0.61 -14.59
N LEU A 115 9.06 1.31 -14.93
CA LEU A 115 10.40 1.03 -14.43
C LEU A 115 10.55 1.39 -12.95
N SER A 116 9.88 2.46 -12.48
CA SER A 116 9.85 2.81 -11.07
C SER A 116 8.89 1.95 -10.24
N HIS A 117 7.96 1.22 -10.89
CA HIS A 117 6.97 0.34 -10.26
C HIS A 117 7.12 -1.12 -10.74
N PRO A 118 8.20 -1.84 -10.37
CA PRO A 118 8.53 -3.15 -10.93
C PRO A 118 7.51 -4.26 -10.64
N ASN A 119 6.67 -4.09 -9.62
CA ASN A 119 5.65 -5.06 -9.24
C ASN A 119 4.32 -4.91 -10.01
N VAL A 120 4.12 -3.81 -10.74
CA VAL A 120 2.92 -3.58 -11.53
C VAL A 120 2.95 -4.48 -12.77
N LYS A 121 1.94 -5.31 -12.92
CA LYS A 121 1.67 -6.06 -14.16
C LYS A 121 0.73 -5.26 -15.04
N ILE A 122 0.86 -5.40 -16.34
CA ILE A 122 0.22 -4.54 -17.33
C ILE A 122 -0.61 -5.40 -18.28
N LEU A 123 -1.88 -5.06 -18.44
CA LEU A 123 -2.71 -5.57 -19.52
C LEU A 123 -2.89 -4.47 -20.56
N ILE A 124 -2.50 -4.75 -21.80
CA ILE A 124 -2.71 -3.88 -22.96
C ILE A 124 -3.87 -4.41 -23.77
N GLY A 125 -4.96 -3.65 -23.84
CA GLY A 125 -6.11 -3.93 -24.69
C GLY A 125 -6.00 -3.19 -26.03
N GLY A 126 -6.14 -3.91 -27.14
CA GLY A 126 -6.20 -3.33 -28.48
C GLY A 126 -7.63 -3.15 -28.95
N TYR A 127 -7.96 -1.96 -29.45
CA TYR A 127 -9.32 -1.58 -29.85
C TYR A 127 -9.35 -1.01 -31.26
N CYS A 128 -10.50 -1.16 -31.92
CA CYS A 128 -10.74 -0.69 -33.28
C CYS A 128 -12.06 0.07 -33.34
N ASP A 129 -12.22 0.90 -34.39
CA ASP A 129 -13.51 1.49 -34.73
C ASP A 129 -14.43 0.41 -35.38
N GLU A 130 -15.68 0.74 -35.57
CA GLU A 130 -16.74 -0.17 -36.01
C GLU A 130 -16.60 -0.72 -37.44
N ARG A 131 -15.73 -0.13 -38.27
CA ARG A 131 -15.59 -0.45 -39.68
C ARG A 131 -14.79 -1.74 -39.88
N GLY A 132 -15.19 -2.56 -40.87
CA GLY A 132 -14.58 -3.84 -41.16
C GLY A 132 -15.24 -5.03 -40.48
N SER A 133 -14.77 -6.25 -40.74
CA SER A 133 -15.28 -7.48 -40.09
C SER A 133 -14.76 -7.63 -38.67
N ASP A 134 -15.39 -8.49 -37.88
CA ASP A 134 -14.99 -8.78 -36.49
C ASP A 134 -13.61 -9.43 -36.46
N GLU A 135 -13.38 -10.40 -37.33
CA GLU A 135 -12.11 -11.13 -37.43
C GLU A 135 -10.96 -10.18 -37.80
N TYR A 136 -11.18 -9.27 -38.75
CA TYR A 136 -10.20 -8.28 -39.16
C TYR A 136 -9.84 -7.36 -38.00
N ASN A 137 -10.85 -6.84 -37.30
CA ASN A 137 -10.66 -5.94 -36.18
C ASN A 137 -10.01 -6.62 -34.95
N LEU A 138 -10.26 -7.91 -34.72
CA LEU A 138 -9.54 -8.68 -33.70
C LEU A 138 -8.05 -8.74 -33.99
N VAL A 139 -7.67 -9.03 -35.22
CA VAL A 139 -6.25 -9.06 -35.64
C VAL A 139 -5.62 -7.66 -35.58
N LEU A 140 -6.34 -6.63 -36.06
CA LEU A 140 -5.85 -5.25 -36.01
C LEU A 140 -5.67 -4.75 -34.59
N GLY A 141 -6.60 -5.06 -33.69
CA GLY A 141 -6.52 -4.74 -32.26
C GLY A 141 -5.33 -5.43 -31.60
N GLU A 142 -5.10 -6.71 -31.90
CA GLU A 142 -3.94 -7.46 -31.41
C GLU A 142 -2.63 -6.83 -31.88
N ASN A 143 -2.53 -6.46 -33.15
CA ASN A 143 -1.34 -5.80 -33.71
C ASN A 143 -1.08 -4.45 -33.03
N ARG A 144 -2.11 -3.65 -32.74
CA ARG A 144 -1.98 -2.38 -31.99
C ARG A 144 -1.43 -2.60 -30.59
N ALA A 145 -2.01 -3.55 -29.85
CA ALA A 145 -1.55 -3.86 -28.51
C ALA A 145 -0.11 -4.42 -28.51
N ASN A 146 0.25 -5.25 -29.48
CA ASN A 146 1.61 -5.77 -29.65
C ASN A 146 2.62 -4.67 -30.04
N SER A 147 2.24 -3.69 -30.85
CA SER A 147 3.10 -2.54 -31.18
C SER A 147 3.38 -1.69 -29.94
N ALA A 148 2.37 -1.44 -29.11
CA ALA A 148 2.54 -0.76 -27.84
C ALA A 148 3.44 -1.56 -26.89
N LYS A 149 3.19 -2.86 -26.73
CA LYS A 149 4.03 -3.79 -25.95
C LYS A 149 5.48 -3.74 -26.39
N LYS A 150 5.72 -3.87 -27.70
CA LYS A 150 7.07 -3.83 -28.26
C LYS A 150 7.80 -2.55 -27.86
N THR A 151 7.14 -1.40 -28.00
CA THR A 151 7.73 -0.10 -27.65
C THR A 151 8.09 -0.02 -26.15
N LEU A 152 7.22 -0.53 -25.23
CA LEU A 152 7.52 -0.59 -23.80
C LEU A 152 8.69 -1.53 -23.47
N VAL A 153 8.76 -2.68 -24.14
CA VAL A 153 9.88 -3.64 -23.99
C VAL A 153 11.19 -3.02 -24.50
N ASP A 154 11.18 -2.37 -25.63
CA ASP A 154 12.34 -1.65 -26.20
C ASP A 154 12.81 -0.52 -25.26
N ALA A 155 11.88 0.06 -24.46
CA ALA A 155 12.18 1.05 -23.42
C ALA A 155 12.63 0.42 -22.08
N GLY A 156 12.74 -0.92 -21.99
CA GLY A 156 13.28 -1.62 -20.82
C GLY A 156 12.25 -2.25 -19.87
N VAL A 157 10.96 -2.18 -20.18
CA VAL A 157 9.92 -2.85 -19.37
C VAL A 157 9.98 -4.36 -19.64
N ALA A 158 10.05 -5.17 -18.57
CA ALA A 158 10.14 -6.62 -18.71
C ALA A 158 8.90 -7.21 -19.42
N GLU A 159 9.11 -7.97 -20.48
CA GLU A 159 8.04 -8.57 -21.31
C GLU A 159 7.10 -9.44 -20.49
N SER A 160 7.62 -10.18 -19.50
CA SER A 160 6.85 -11.06 -18.61
C SER A 160 5.80 -10.34 -17.76
N ARG A 161 5.87 -9.02 -17.68
CA ARG A 161 4.90 -8.17 -16.97
C ARG A 161 3.77 -7.68 -17.86
N ILE A 162 3.86 -7.90 -19.18
CA ILE A 162 2.94 -7.32 -20.16
C ILE A 162 2.13 -8.43 -20.82
N ARG A 163 0.84 -8.42 -20.57
CA ARG A 163 -0.14 -9.26 -21.25
C ARG A 163 -0.89 -8.43 -22.30
N VAL A 164 -1.24 -9.04 -23.41
CA VAL A 164 -1.97 -8.41 -24.51
C VAL A 164 -3.32 -9.10 -24.69
N ILE A 165 -4.35 -8.34 -24.99
CA ILE A 165 -5.66 -8.82 -25.41
C ILE A 165 -6.20 -7.92 -26.52
N SER A 166 -6.84 -8.51 -27.53
CA SER A 166 -7.61 -7.74 -28.50
C SER A 166 -9.08 -7.75 -28.13
N TYR A 167 -9.70 -6.60 -28.15
CA TYR A 167 -11.13 -6.41 -28.06
C TYR A 167 -11.74 -6.11 -29.45
N GLY A 168 -10.89 -5.92 -30.47
CA GLY A 168 -11.36 -5.54 -31.81
C GLY A 168 -12.30 -4.35 -31.73
N LYS A 169 -13.50 -4.46 -32.29
CA LYS A 169 -14.56 -3.46 -32.23
C LYS A 169 -15.66 -3.77 -31.21
N GLU A 170 -15.51 -4.86 -30.42
CA GLU A 170 -16.54 -5.36 -29.49
C GLU A 170 -16.77 -4.46 -28.26
N LYS A 171 -15.81 -3.62 -27.91
CA LYS A 171 -15.88 -2.74 -26.73
C LYS A 171 -15.62 -1.28 -27.13
N PRO A 172 -16.56 -0.61 -27.79
CA PRO A 172 -16.38 0.77 -28.20
C PRO A 172 -16.45 1.72 -27.01
N PHE A 173 -15.59 2.73 -27.00
CA PHE A 173 -15.64 3.88 -26.07
C PHE A 173 -16.62 4.96 -26.55
N CYS A 174 -16.93 4.96 -27.83
CA CYS A 174 -17.80 5.91 -28.48
C CYS A 174 -18.59 5.15 -29.57
N THR A 175 -19.90 5.43 -29.68
CA THR A 175 -20.83 4.67 -30.55
C THR A 175 -21.38 5.47 -31.73
N ASP A 176 -21.02 6.76 -31.87
CA ASP A 176 -21.44 7.55 -33.00
C ASP A 176 -20.64 7.20 -34.27
N SER A 177 -21.31 7.11 -35.42
CA SER A 177 -20.67 6.80 -36.71
C SER A 177 -20.09 8.06 -37.33
N ASN A 178 -18.99 8.57 -36.75
CA ASN A 178 -18.23 9.72 -37.25
C ASN A 178 -16.76 9.63 -36.91
N GLU A 179 -15.89 10.40 -37.58
CA GLU A 179 -14.45 10.33 -37.41
C GLU A 179 -13.98 10.67 -36.00
N VAL A 180 -14.66 11.58 -35.30
CA VAL A 180 -14.31 11.95 -33.91
C VAL A 180 -14.51 10.76 -32.98
N CYS A 181 -15.59 10.01 -33.16
CA CYS A 181 -15.88 8.82 -32.40
C CYS A 181 -14.98 7.64 -32.81
N TRP A 182 -14.78 7.43 -34.10
CA TRP A 182 -13.88 6.38 -34.59
C TRP A 182 -12.45 6.56 -34.09
N GLN A 183 -11.95 7.80 -34.07
CA GLN A 183 -10.60 8.08 -33.54
C GLN A 183 -10.47 7.68 -32.05
N LYS A 184 -11.52 7.86 -31.25
CA LYS A 184 -11.54 7.46 -29.84
C LYS A 184 -11.51 5.95 -29.64
N ASN A 185 -11.97 5.18 -30.65
CA ASN A 185 -12.00 3.73 -30.59
C ASN A 185 -10.73 3.07 -31.13
N ARG A 186 -9.89 3.79 -31.87
CA ARG A 186 -8.61 3.28 -32.40
C ARG A 186 -7.48 3.48 -31.41
N LEU A 187 -7.39 2.63 -30.39
CA LEU A 187 -6.41 2.80 -29.33
C LEU A 187 -5.79 1.49 -28.83
N ALA A 188 -4.68 1.61 -28.14
CA ALA A 188 -4.20 0.66 -27.17
C ALA A 188 -4.38 1.24 -25.77
N GLY A 189 -5.22 0.59 -24.98
CA GLY A 189 -5.57 1.00 -23.62
C GLY A 189 -4.80 0.17 -22.58
N PHE A 190 -4.46 0.80 -21.45
CA PHE A 190 -3.64 0.19 -20.41
C PHE A 190 -4.43 0.03 -19.12
N THR A 191 -4.32 -1.15 -18.51
CA THR A 191 -4.88 -1.46 -17.20
C THR A 191 -3.90 -2.28 -16.37
N MET A 192 -4.04 -2.23 -15.04
CA MET A 192 -3.32 -3.18 -14.18
C MET A 192 -3.85 -4.59 -14.40
N ASP A 193 -2.92 -5.56 -14.51
CA ASP A 193 -3.24 -6.99 -14.58
C ASP A 193 -3.10 -7.60 -13.18
N HIS A 194 -4.16 -8.19 -12.67
CA HIS A 194 -4.26 -8.73 -11.29
C HIS A 194 -3.98 -10.23 -11.21
#